data_ac22f1f91f6d9522dd9989b67789ee1b
#
_entry.id   ac22f1f91f6d9522dd9989b67789ee1b
#
_cell.length_a   1.000
_cell.length_b   1.000
_cell.length_c   1.000
_cell.angle_alpha   90.00
_cell.angle_beta   90.00
_cell.angle_gamma   90.00
#
_symmetry.space_group_name_H-M   'P 1'
#
loop_
_entity.id
_entity.type
_entity.pdbx_description
1 polymer ?
#
loop_
_entity_poly.entity_id
_entity_poly.type
_entity_poly.pdbx_seq_one_letter_code
_entity_poly.pdbx_strand_id
1 'polypeptide(L)'
;TCIYWLMPLIFAGRGPNDIWKFIGYLLLMVVREGAGTFRDIAQKGIQSTITPHPVDRTRIITIANFASGFLGEKLPEQIMTVLLDLIGRNKIKLTLQGTFVGMGIFTAVVAGAGAMWFFFICKERVMQSVERPSIKAGIKSIINNKPILLMTLSKMLSGFSVGGSKSDYLIDVLNFASLNIITGIPGSIINPISYAIVPWVRRHFSSRFLSILGTYVGDILLVPVFLVGCIGGKKHGLYKKVVPMAIALTLWETLFMIFYGVRKVIPTDMYNEAMDYCEWMNGYRTEGMTSVAQGLAQKLSSIVSGYIALFIKQLIGYDLTAYTRGTAQSDNTKFGLFAMFTIIPFITTSLGIIPMLFYDLNDKKKEKMYEELLERRAAMSKEATSGDLEALEKLAKAQMEIGNSKSEL
;
A
#
# COMPACT_ATOMS: atom_id res chain seq x y z
N THR A 1 -4.96 -6.90 15.41
CA THR A 1 -5.15 -6.72 16.86
C THR A 1 -6.62 -6.86 17.24
N CYS A 2 -7.58 -6.14 16.60
CA CYS A 2 -9.01 -6.25 16.93
C CYS A 2 -9.53 -7.70 16.83
N ILE A 3 -9.15 -8.44 15.78
CA ILE A 3 -9.52 -9.85 15.62
C ILE A 3 -8.98 -10.69 16.79
N TYR A 4 -7.74 -10.46 17.20
CA TYR A 4 -7.14 -11.14 18.35
C TYR A 4 -7.95 -10.91 19.63
N TRP A 5 -8.40 -9.69 19.88
CA TRP A 5 -9.17 -9.35 21.07
C TRP A 5 -10.62 -9.86 21.04
N LEU A 6 -11.18 -10.17 19.86
CA LEU A 6 -12.45 -10.87 19.70
C LEU A 6 -12.35 -12.37 20.04
N MET A 7 -11.16 -12.96 19.99
CA MET A 7 -10.94 -14.38 20.30
C MET A 7 -11.38 -14.83 21.69
N PRO A 8 -11.27 -14.03 22.77
CA PRO A 8 -11.76 -14.42 24.09
C PRO A 8 -13.24 -14.78 24.14
N LEU A 9 -14.06 -14.23 23.22
CA LEU A 9 -15.47 -14.61 23.10
C LEU A 9 -15.64 -16.07 22.64
N ILE A 10 -14.70 -16.58 21.84
CA ILE A 10 -14.71 -17.95 21.29
C ILE A 10 -13.95 -18.91 22.19
N PHE A 11 -12.84 -18.47 22.81
CA PHE A 11 -11.90 -19.28 23.58
C PHE A 11 -11.74 -18.81 25.03
N ALA A 12 -12.85 -18.36 25.65
CA ALA A 12 -12.85 -17.94 27.04
C ALA A 12 -12.32 -19.05 27.98
N GLY A 13 -11.52 -18.66 28.98
CA GLY A 13 -10.95 -19.57 29.97
C GLY A 13 -9.65 -20.28 29.61
N ARG A 14 -9.13 -20.13 28.38
CA ARG A 14 -7.85 -20.72 27.97
C ARG A 14 -6.68 -19.76 28.22
N GLY A 15 -5.52 -20.32 28.56
CA GLY A 15 -4.30 -19.54 28.84
C GLY A 15 -3.78 -18.76 27.62
N PRO A 16 -2.84 -17.80 27.83
CA PRO A 16 -2.31 -16.98 26.74
C PRO A 16 -1.51 -17.78 25.69
N ASN A 17 -0.92 -18.91 26.07
CA ASN A 17 -0.08 -19.75 25.22
C ASN A 17 -0.84 -20.97 24.65
N ASP A 18 -2.17 -20.95 24.66
CA ASP A 18 -2.98 -22.06 24.13
C ASP A 18 -2.88 -22.11 22.60
N ILE A 19 -2.46 -23.26 22.08
CA ILE A 19 -2.30 -23.53 20.65
C ILE A 19 -3.63 -23.37 19.90
N TRP A 20 -4.77 -23.62 20.54
CA TRP A 20 -6.09 -23.45 19.93
C TRP A 20 -6.43 -21.98 19.65
N LYS A 21 -5.98 -21.05 20.51
CA LYS A 21 -6.08 -19.61 20.23
C LYS A 21 -5.27 -19.22 19.01
N PHE A 22 -4.06 -19.76 18.89
CA PHE A 22 -3.21 -19.53 17.71
C PHE A 22 -3.86 -20.06 16.44
N ILE A 23 -4.35 -21.30 16.46
CA ILE A 23 -5.05 -21.92 15.31
C ILE A 23 -6.29 -21.10 14.93
N GLY A 24 -7.13 -20.74 15.92
CA GLY A 24 -8.32 -19.93 15.68
C GLY A 24 -7.99 -18.55 15.07
N TYR A 25 -6.94 -17.90 15.57
CA TYR A 25 -6.45 -16.63 15.01
C TYR A 25 -5.98 -16.81 13.57
N LEU A 26 -5.21 -17.86 13.29
CA LEU A 26 -4.71 -18.17 11.95
C LEU A 26 -5.85 -18.41 10.96
N LEU A 27 -6.86 -19.18 11.35
CA LEU A 27 -8.04 -19.42 10.52
C LEU A 27 -8.80 -18.12 10.22
N LEU A 28 -9.04 -17.29 11.23
CA LEU A 28 -9.69 -15.99 11.04
C LEU A 28 -8.88 -15.07 10.12
N MET A 29 -7.54 -15.07 10.22
CA MET A 29 -6.67 -14.31 9.34
C MET A 29 -6.73 -14.82 7.91
N VAL A 30 -6.74 -16.14 7.69
CA VAL A 30 -6.88 -16.73 6.34
C VAL A 30 -8.21 -16.32 5.70
N VAL A 31 -9.32 -16.43 6.44
CA VAL A 31 -10.66 -16.02 5.95
C VAL A 31 -10.67 -14.51 5.62
N ARG A 32 -10.14 -13.68 6.51
CA ARG A 32 -10.05 -12.23 6.29
C ARG A 32 -9.23 -11.88 5.05
N GLU A 33 -8.05 -12.49 4.91
CA GLU A 33 -7.17 -12.23 3.77
C GLU A 33 -7.76 -12.75 2.45
N GLY A 34 -8.45 -13.89 2.48
CA GLY A 34 -9.20 -14.41 1.34
C GLY A 34 -10.31 -13.45 0.90
N ALA A 35 -11.19 -13.06 1.82
CA ALA A 35 -12.25 -12.10 1.55
C ALA A 35 -11.71 -10.73 1.06
N GLY A 36 -10.59 -10.26 1.65
CA GLY A 36 -9.89 -9.07 1.21
C GLY A 36 -9.40 -9.17 -0.24
N THR A 37 -8.85 -10.32 -0.62
CA THR A 37 -8.37 -10.56 -1.99
C THR A 37 -9.51 -10.48 -3.01
N PHE A 38 -10.66 -11.10 -2.75
CA PHE A 38 -11.84 -11.00 -3.61
C PHE A 38 -12.33 -9.57 -3.77
N ARG A 39 -12.41 -8.82 -2.65
CA ARG A 39 -12.78 -7.40 -2.67
C ARG A 39 -11.81 -6.58 -3.51
N ASP A 40 -10.52 -6.78 -3.34
CA ASP A 40 -9.48 -5.99 -4.00
C ASP A 40 -9.46 -6.24 -5.52
N ILE A 41 -9.72 -7.48 -5.96
CA ILE A 41 -9.87 -7.82 -7.38
C ILE A 41 -11.09 -7.09 -7.98
N ALA A 42 -12.24 -7.17 -7.32
CA ALA A 42 -13.46 -6.52 -7.78
C ALA A 42 -13.29 -4.99 -7.83
N GLN A 43 -12.69 -4.39 -6.80
CA GLN A 43 -12.44 -2.95 -6.73
C GLN A 43 -11.50 -2.46 -7.83
N LYS A 44 -10.43 -3.19 -8.13
CA LYS A 44 -9.51 -2.85 -9.22
C LYS A 44 -10.15 -3.01 -10.59
N GLY A 45 -10.98 -4.04 -10.79
CA GLY A 45 -11.75 -4.22 -12.01
C GLY A 45 -12.69 -3.05 -12.27
N ILE A 46 -13.45 -2.63 -11.26
CA ILE A 46 -14.35 -1.48 -11.37
C ILE A 46 -13.59 -0.17 -11.60
N GLN A 47 -12.43 0.04 -10.99
CA GLN A 47 -11.63 1.25 -11.21
C GLN A 47 -11.23 1.45 -12.67
N SER A 48 -11.01 0.35 -13.41
CA SER A 48 -10.66 0.42 -14.82
C SER A 48 -11.88 0.65 -15.73
N THR A 49 -13.09 0.26 -15.29
CA THR A 49 -14.32 0.26 -16.09
C THR A 49 -15.31 1.37 -15.72
N ILE A 50 -15.03 2.15 -14.68
CA ILE A 50 -15.93 3.20 -14.17
C ILE A 50 -16.13 4.36 -15.16
N THR A 51 -15.11 4.67 -15.96
CA THR A 51 -15.16 5.73 -16.99
C THR A 51 -14.19 5.44 -18.13
N PRO A 52 -14.59 5.73 -19.39
CA PRO A 52 -13.71 5.61 -20.55
C PRO A 52 -12.63 6.71 -20.59
N HIS A 53 -12.85 7.84 -19.90
CA HIS A 53 -11.94 8.98 -19.94
C HIS A 53 -10.81 8.85 -18.91
N PRO A 54 -9.53 8.77 -19.32
CA PRO A 54 -8.39 8.60 -18.41
C PRO A 54 -8.28 9.72 -17.38
N VAL A 55 -8.56 10.98 -17.77
CA VAL A 55 -8.47 12.15 -16.87
C VAL A 55 -9.49 12.05 -15.74
N ASP A 56 -10.74 11.70 -16.08
CA ASP A 56 -11.80 11.56 -15.08
C ASP A 56 -11.54 10.36 -14.15
N ARG A 57 -10.99 9.27 -14.70
CA ARG A 57 -10.57 8.12 -13.92
C ARG A 57 -9.52 8.51 -12.88
N THR A 58 -8.50 9.26 -13.30
CA THR A 58 -7.46 9.75 -12.37
C THR A 58 -8.04 10.66 -11.29
N ARG A 59 -8.99 11.54 -11.63
CA ARG A 59 -9.69 12.39 -10.64
C ARG A 59 -10.47 11.57 -9.63
N ILE A 60 -11.26 10.59 -10.09
CA ILE A 60 -12.05 9.70 -9.21
C ILE A 60 -11.12 8.92 -8.28
N ILE A 61 -10.05 8.32 -8.81
CA ILE A 61 -9.05 7.57 -8.03
C ILE A 61 -8.37 8.49 -6.99
N THR A 62 -8.04 9.71 -7.37
CA THR A 62 -7.40 10.68 -6.46
C THR A 62 -8.32 11.03 -5.29
N ILE A 63 -9.60 11.34 -5.55
CA ILE A 63 -10.59 11.64 -4.51
C ILE A 63 -10.82 10.41 -3.63
N ALA A 64 -10.96 9.22 -4.22
CA ALA A 64 -11.16 7.98 -3.48
C ALA A 64 -9.96 7.65 -2.57
N ASN A 65 -8.73 7.80 -3.06
CA ASN A 65 -7.52 7.61 -2.26
C ASN A 65 -7.39 8.62 -1.12
N PHE A 66 -7.74 9.88 -1.38
CA PHE A 66 -7.77 10.90 -0.33
C PHE A 66 -8.79 10.55 0.76
N ALA A 67 -10.03 10.25 0.37
CA ALA A 67 -11.09 9.89 1.31
C ALA A 67 -10.75 8.62 2.11
N SER A 68 -10.26 7.56 1.44
CA SER A 68 -9.87 6.31 2.11
C SER A 68 -8.68 6.49 3.04
N GLY A 69 -7.68 7.28 2.64
CA GLY A 69 -6.51 7.57 3.47
C GLY A 69 -6.86 8.38 4.72
N PHE A 70 -7.76 9.35 4.59
CA PHE A 70 -8.19 10.15 5.73
C PHE A 70 -9.19 9.42 6.64
N LEU A 71 -10.32 8.98 6.07
CA LEU A 71 -11.39 8.37 6.85
C LEU A 71 -11.11 6.91 7.23
N GLY A 72 -10.46 6.15 6.35
CA GLY A 72 -10.22 4.71 6.54
C GLY A 72 -8.94 4.38 7.32
N GLU A 73 -7.90 5.18 7.19
CA GLU A 73 -6.61 4.93 7.85
C GLU A 73 -6.35 5.91 9.00
N LYS A 74 -6.28 7.22 8.69
CA LYS A 74 -5.81 8.22 9.64
C LYS A 74 -6.76 8.46 10.80
N LEU A 75 -8.04 8.61 10.54
CA LEU A 75 -9.02 8.89 11.59
C LEU A 75 -9.12 7.77 12.64
N PRO A 76 -9.25 6.48 12.25
CA PRO A 76 -9.24 5.37 13.23
C PRO A 76 -7.91 5.24 13.98
N GLU A 77 -6.77 5.47 13.31
CA GLU A 77 -5.44 5.47 13.92
C GLU A 77 -5.34 6.53 15.02
N GLN A 78 -5.80 7.76 14.74
CA GLN A 78 -5.75 8.86 15.68
C GLN A 78 -6.66 8.62 16.90
N ILE A 79 -7.90 8.19 16.67
CA ILE A 79 -8.83 7.86 17.77
C ILE A 79 -8.21 6.80 18.66
N MET A 80 -7.65 5.73 18.08
CA MET A 80 -7.05 4.65 18.85
C MET A 80 -5.83 5.11 19.65
N THR A 81 -4.98 5.96 19.07
CA THR A 81 -3.79 6.50 19.72
C THR A 81 -4.16 7.35 20.95
N VAL A 82 -5.19 8.20 20.84
CA VAL A 82 -5.70 9.01 21.98
C VAL A 82 -6.25 8.12 23.07
N LEU A 83 -7.06 7.11 22.71
CA LEU A 83 -7.63 6.18 23.68
C LEU A 83 -6.54 5.41 24.45
N LEU A 84 -5.49 4.94 23.74
CA LEU A 84 -4.38 4.24 24.38
C LEU A 84 -3.61 5.14 25.35
N ASP A 85 -3.35 6.40 25.03
CA ASP A 85 -2.71 7.33 25.94
C ASP A 85 -3.58 7.65 27.17
N LEU A 86 -4.89 7.83 26.99
CA LEU A 86 -5.80 8.10 28.10
C LEU A 86 -5.91 6.89 29.06
N ILE A 87 -5.88 5.68 28.51
CA ILE A 87 -5.83 4.43 29.31
C ILE A 87 -4.47 4.32 30.03
N GLY A 88 -3.36 4.52 29.32
CA GLY A 88 -2.01 4.45 29.89
C GLY A 88 -1.76 5.46 31.01
N ARG A 89 -2.42 6.62 30.96
CA ARG A 89 -2.38 7.66 32.01
C ARG A 89 -3.46 7.49 33.10
N ASN A 90 -4.20 6.37 33.12
CA ASN A 90 -5.29 6.09 34.04
C ASN A 90 -6.39 7.18 34.09
N LYS A 91 -6.57 7.94 33.01
CA LYS A 91 -7.61 8.97 32.91
C LYS A 91 -8.98 8.38 32.56
N ILE A 92 -9.01 7.21 31.94
CA ILE A 92 -10.24 6.51 31.55
C ILE A 92 -10.17 5.08 32.10
N LYS A 93 -11.28 4.62 32.69
CA LYS A 93 -11.43 3.24 33.22
C LYS A 93 -11.84 2.24 32.13
N LEU A 94 -11.27 2.33 30.94
CA LEU A 94 -11.49 1.36 29.87
C LEU A 94 -10.37 0.30 29.88
N THR A 95 -10.76 -0.95 29.62
CA THR A 95 -9.77 -2.01 29.43
C THR A 95 -9.22 -1.97 28.01
N LEU A 96 -7.96 -2.33 27.82
CA LEU A 96 -7.36 -2.45 26.48
C LEU A 96 -8.18 -3.36 25.57
N GLN A 97 -8.65 -4.51 26.10
CA GLN A 97 -9.51 -5.42 25.38
C GLN A 97 -10.80 -4.75 24.91
N GLY A 98 -11.53 -4.08 25.82
CA GLY A 98 -12.78 -3.39 25.47
C GLY A 98 -12.59 -2.31 24.42
N THR A 99 -11.49 -1.57 24.50
CA THR A 99 -11.13 -0.53 23.52
C THR A 99 -10.88 -1.11 22.13
N PHE A 100 -10.10 -2.19 22.02
CA PHE A 100 -9.83 -2.85 20.73
C PHE A 100 -11.07 -3.51 20.15
N VAL A 101 -11.92 -4.14 20.98
CA VAL A 101 -13.18 -4.74 20.54
C VAL A 101 -14.14 -3.66 20.05
N GLY A 102 -14.33 -2.59 20.84
CA GLY A 102 -15.21 -1.48 20.47
C GLY A 102 -14.78 -0.81 19.18
N MET A 103 -13.48 -0.53 19.01
CA MET A 103 -12.94 0.04 17.79
C MET A 103 -13.05 -0.91 16.59
N GLY A 104 -12.89 -2.22 16.82
CA GLY A 104 -13.09 -3.25 15.79
C GLY A 104 -14.52 -3.29 15.28
N ILE A 105 -15.52 -3.25 16.21
CA ILE A 105 -16.93 -3.21 15.83
C ILE A 105 -17.26 -1.91 15.07
N PHE A 106 -16.80 -0.77 15.58
CA PHE A 106 -17.03 0.53 14.94
C PHE A 106 -16.49 0.56 13.50
N THR A 107 -15.24 0.14 13.30
CA THR A 107 -14.64 0.11 11.95
C THR A 107 -15.31 -0.91 11.04
N ALA A 108 -15.75 -2.06 11.54
CA ALA A 108 -16.45 -3.07 10.77
C ALA A 108 -17.83 -2.57 10.29
N VAL A 109 -18.59 -1.89 11.16
CA VAL A 109 -19.90 -1.31 10.81
C VAL A 109 -19.75 -0.20 9.77
N VAL A 110 -18.83 0.75 9.97
CA VAL A 110 -18.61 1.86 9.04
C VAL A 110 -18.11 1.37 7.70
N ALA A 111 -17.12 0.46 7.69
CA ALA A 111 -16.59 -0.10 6.45
C ALA A 111 -17.61 -0.98 5.72
N GLY A 112 -18.42 -1.76 6.45
CA GLY A 112 -19.48 -2.59 5.90
C GLY A 112 -20.58 -1.75 5.25
N ALA A 113 -21.04 -0.69 5.93
CA ALA A 113 -22.03 0.25 5.38
C ALA A 113 -21.51 0.94 4.12
N GLY A 114 -20.25 1.40 4.12
CA GLY A 114 -19.61 2.00 2.96
C GLY A 114 -19.48 1.04 1.78
N ALA A 115 -19.12 -0.21 2.03
CA ALA A 115 -19.02 -1.25 1.00
C ALA A 115 -20.39 -1.59 0.38
N MET A 116 -21.45 -1.70 1.20
CA MET A 116 -22.80 -1.89 0.71
C MET A 116 -23.28 -0.72 -0.14
N TRP A 117 -23.05 0.50 0.33
CA TRP A 117 -23.41 1.70 -0.44
C TRP A 117 -22.70 1.73 -1.81
N PHE A 118 -21.40 1.44 -1.83
CA PHE A 118 -20.62 1.34 -3.06
C PHE A 118 -21.21 0.28 -4.01
N PHE A 119 -21.56 -0.90 -3.52
CA PHE A 119 -22.16 -1.98 -4.32
C PHE A 119 -23.45 -1.54 -5.04
N PHE A 120 -24.31 -0.79 -4.38
CA PHE A 120 -25.60 -0.34 -4.98
C PHE A 120 -25.43 0.81 -5.97
N ILE A 121 -24.43 1.67 -5.81
CA ILE A 121 -24.26 2.87 -6.66
C ILE A 121 -23.34 2.61 -7.85
N CYS A 122 -22.33 1.74 -7.67
CA CYS A 122 -21.30 1.56 -8.69
C CYS A 122 -21.83 0.78 -9.89
N LYS A 123 -21.61 1.35 -11.10
CA LYS A 123 -21.98 0.70 -12.38
C LYS A 123 -20.76 0.69 -13.30
N GLU A 124 -20.55 -0.43 -13.95
CA GLU A 124 -19.56 -0.55 -15.04
C GLU A 124 -20.09 0.20 -16.27
N ARG A 125 -19.24 1.07 -16.84
CA ARG A 125 -19.59 1.90 -18.00
C ARG A 125 -18.75 1.63 -19.23
N VAL A 126 -17.68 0.85 -19.08
CA VAL A 126 -16.77 0.49 -20.16
C VAL A 126 -16.90 -1.01 -20.40
N MET A 127 -17.26 -1.38 -21.63
CA MET A 127 -17.26 -2.79 -22.05
C MET A 127 -15.82 -3.30 -22.07
N GLN A 128 -15.59 -4.40 -21.36
CA GLN A 128 -14.34 -5.16 -21.47
C GLN A 128 -14.41 -6.08 -22.70
N SER A 129 -13.25 -6.57 -23.16
CA SER A 129 -13.18 -7.49 -24.30
C SER A 129 -14.08 -8.70 -24.09
N VAL A 130 -14.78 -9.12 -25.14
CA VAL A 130 -15.75 -10.22 -25.14
C VAL A 130 -15.06 -11.57 -24.82
N GLU A 131 -13.81 -11.74 -25.18
CA GLU A 131 -13.05 -12.98 -24.94
C GLU A 131 -12.27 -12.95 -23.63
N ARG A 132 -12.45 -14.00 -22.83
CA ARG A 132 -11.68 -14.22 -21.59
C ARG A 132 -10.43 -15.03 -21.91
N PRO A 133 -9.23 -14.48 -21.71
CA PRO A 133 -8.00 -15.24 -21.94
C PRO A 133 -7.95 -16.46 -21.01
N SER A 134 -7.42 -17.59 -21.51
CA SER A 134 -7.16 -18.76 -20.67
C SER A 134 -6.15 -18.42 -19.56
N ILE A 135 -6.16 -19.16 -18.45
CA ILE A 135 -5.21 -18.95 -17.34
C ILE A 135 -3.76 -19.00 -17.85
N LYS A 136 -3.45 -19.92 -18.78
CA LYS A 136 -2.13 -20.06 -19.38
C LYS A 136 -1.73 -18.82 -20.19
N ALA A 137 -2.67 -18.29 -20.99
CA ALA A 137 -2.47 -17.03 -21.74
C ALA A 137 -2.29 -15.84 -20.79
N GLY A 138 -3.06 -15.78 -19.69
CA GLY A 138 -2.91 -14.76 -18.67
C GLY A 138 -1.54 -14.76 -17.98
N ILE A 139 -1.00 -15.94 -17.64
CA ILE A 139 0.35 -16.07 -17.08
C ILE A 139 1.40 -15.65 -18.11
N LYS A 140 1.28 -16.11 -19.36
CA LYS A 140 2.20 -15.73 -20.45
C LYS A 140 2.20 -14.21 -20.67
N SER A 141 1.03 -13.57 -20.64
CA SER A 141 0.91 -12.11 -20.80
C SER A 141 1.58 -11.32 -19.69
N ILE A 142 1.55 -11.82 -18.44
CA ILE A 142 2.25 -11.20 -17.31
C ILE A 142 3.77 -11.30 -17.51
N ILE A 143 4.26 -12.48 -17.91
CA ILE A 143 5.69 -12.73 -18.15
C ILE A 143 6.21 -11.85 -19.30
N ASN A 144 5.42 -11.67 -20.35
CA ASN A 144 5.78 -10.83 -21.49
C ASN A 144 5.59 -9.32 -21.21
N ASN A 145 4.91 -8.96 -20.14
CA ASN A 145 4.72 -7.56 -19.75
C ASN A 145 5.90 -7.09 -18.87
N LYS A 146 6.98 -6.72 -19.48
CA LYS A 146 8.19 -6.22 -18.79
C LYS A 146 7.90 -5.07 -17.81
N PRO A 147 7.10 -4.02 -18.12
CA PRO A 147 6.71 -3.00 -17.17
C PRO A 147 6.08 -3.57 -15.87
N ILE A 148 5.13 -4.49 -15.99
CA ILE A 148 4.48 -5.12 -14.84
C ILE A 148 5.44 -5.97 -14.02
N LEU A 149 6.30 -6.75 -14.67
CA LEU A 149 7.30 -7.56 -13.97
C LEU A 149 8.24 -6.69 -13.13
N LEU A 150 8.75 -5.61 -13.72
CA LEU A 150 9.66 -4.70 -13.02
C LEU A 150 8.97 -3.97 -11.86
N MET A 151 7.72 -3.53 -12.04
CA MET A 151 6.93 -2.94 -10.96
C MET A 151 6.62 -3.93 -9.84
N THR A 152 6.29 -5.17 -10.18
CA THR A 152 6.01 -6.23 -9.20
C THR A 152 7.28 -6.60 -8.44
N LEU A 153 8.40 -6.75 -9.12
CA LEU A 153 9.69 -7.02 -8.49
C LEU A 153 10.15 -5.85 -7.60
N SER A 154 9.95 -4.61 -8.05
CA SER A 154 10.24 -3.41 -7.25
C SER A 154 9.40 -3.40 -5.96
N LYS A 155 8.09 -3.65 -6.06
CA LYS A 155 7.21 -3.76 -4.89
C LYS A 155 7.60 -4.91 -3.97
N MET A 156 7.99 -6.04 -4.53
CA MET A 156 8.43 -7.20 -3.76
C MET A 156 9.71 -6.87 -2.98
N LEU A 157 10.71 -6.30 -3.64
CA LEU A 157 11.99 -5.95 -3.02
C LEU A 157 11.85 -4.81 -2.00
N SER A 158 11.07 -3.77 -2.29
CA SER A 158 10.75 -2.73 -1.31
C SER A 158 9.90 -3.24 -0.14
N GLY A 159 9.10 -4.28 -0.37
CA GLY A 159 8.31 -4.95 0.66
C GLY A 159 9.14 -5.77 1.64
N PHE A 160 10.40 -6.11 1.33
CA PHE A 160 11.38 -6.60 2.29
C PHE A 160 11.84 -5.53 3.28
N SER A 161 11.09 -4.43 3.41
CA SER A 161 11.32 -3.41 4.41
C SER A 161 11.27 -4.02 5.80
N VAL A 162 12.43 -4.26 6.36
CA VAL A 162 12.60 -4.78 7.72
C VAL A 162 12.54 -3.61 8.70
N GLY A 163 11.46 -2.86 8.65
CA GLY A 163 11.27 -1.68 9.50
C GLY A 163 10.56 -2.00 10.81
N GLY A 164 10.95 -1.28 11.87
CA GLY A 164 10.11 -1.11 13.05
C GLY A 164 9.00 -0.11 12.76
N SER A 165 7.85 -0.23 13.41
CA SER A 165 6.82 0.79 13.27
C SER A 165 7.20 2.08 14.00
N LYS A 166 6.78 3.23 13.46
CA LYS A 166 6.86 4.51 14.18
C LYS A 166 6.21 4.40 15.56
N SER A 167 5.10 3.66 15.65
CA SER A 167 4.37 3.43 16.90
C SER A 167 5.21 2.67 17.93
N ASP A 168 5.95 1.63 17.55
CA ASP A 168 6.85 0.91 18.48
C ASP A 168 7.89 1.86 19.07
N TYR A 169 8.48 2.72 18.23
CA TYR A 169 9.44 3.72 18.69
C TYR A 169 8.81 4.74 19.64
N LEU A 170 7.62 5.27 19.31
CA LEU A 170 6.95 6.27 20.15
C LEU A 170 6.49 5.69 21.49
N ILE A 171 6.02 4.44 21.52
CA ILE A 171 5.52 3.77 22.72
C ILE A 171 6.67 3.27 23.58
N ASP A 172 7.57 2.46 23.02
CA ASP A 172 8.58 1.73 23.79
C ASP A 172 9.86 2.53 24.09
N VAL A 173 10.13 3.58 23.31
CA VAL A 173 11.33 4.42 23.50
C VAL A 173 10.98 5.77 24.12
N LEU A 174 10.02 6.49 23.55
CA LEU A 174 9.64 7.83 24.02
C LEU A 174 8.53 7.81 25.08
N ASN A 175 7.84 6.70 25.29
CA ASN A 175 6.68 6.55 26.17
C ASN A 175 5.60 7.62 25.91
N PHE A 176 5.40 7.99 24.64
CA PHE A 176 4.47 9.04 24.25
C PHE A 176 3.82 8.71 22.89
N ALA A 177 2.76 7.88 22.93
CA ALA A 177 2.05 7.44 21.72
C ALA A 177 1.37 8.59 20.97
N SER A 178 0.72 9.53 21.69
CA SER A 178 0.04 10.69 21.09
C SER A 178 0.98 11.67 20.38
N LEU A 179 2.30 11.50 20.51
CA LEU A 179 3.26 12.27 19.72
C LEU A 179 3.04 12.05 18.22
N ASN A 180 2.52 10.87 17.82
CA ASN A 180 2.16 10.59 16.44
C ASN A 180 1.15 11.61 15.86
N ILE A 181 0.19 12.04 16.68
CA ILE A 181 -0.80 13.05 16.29
C ILE A 181 -0.12 14.40 16.09
N ILE A 182 0.67 14.81 17.10
CA ILE A 182 1.32 16.14 17.11
C ILE A 182 2.24 16.29 15.89
N THR A 183 3.05 15.26 15.62
CA THR A 183 3.98 15.28 14.47
C THR A 183 3.24 15.22 13.13
N GLY A 184 2.04 14.62 13.07
CA GLY A 184 1.24 14.46 11.85
C GLY A 184 0.38 15.67 11.48
N ILE A 185 0.12 16.62 12.41
CA ILE A 185 -0.76 17.78 12.15
C ILE A 185 -0.30 18.62 10.95
N PRO A 186 0.96 19.10 10.86
CA PRO A 186 1.40 19.91 9.73
C PRO A 186 1.34 19.14 8.41
N GLY A 187 1.71 17.86 8.43
CA GLY A 187 1.62 16.99 7.26
C GLY A 187 0.19 16.81 6.77
N SER A 188 -0.78 16.72 7.68
CA SER A 188 -2.20 16.59 7.33
C SER A 188 -2.74 17.81 6.57
N ILE A 189 -2.23 19.01 6.85
CA ILE A 189 -2.58 20.24 6.12
C ILE A 189 -1.97 20.25 4.72
N ILE A 190 -0.73 19.76 4.58
CA ILE A 190 0.00 19.71 3.31
C ILE A 190 -0.51 18.59 2.39
N ASN A 191 -1.02 17.52 2.94
CA ASN A 191 -1.46 16.36 2.19
C ASN A 191 -2.43 16.67 1.02
N PRO A 192 -3.53 17.42 1.17
CA PRO A 192 -4.39 17.81 0.06
C PRO A 192 -3.65 18.59 -1.03
N ILE A 193 -2.75 19.48 -0.63
CA ILE A 193 -1.94 20.29 -1.54
C ILE A 193 -1.02 19.40 -2.38
N SER A 194 -0.46 18.34 -1.79
CA SER A 194 0.41 17.40 -2.48
C SER A 194 -0.28 16.71 -3.66
N TYR A 195 -1.57 16.40 -3.53
CA TYR A 195 -2.36 15.84 -4.63
C TYR A 195 -2.61 16.84 -5.76
N ALA A 196 -2.85 18.11 -5.43
CA ALA A 196 -3.06 19.17 -6.42
C ALA A 196 -1.81 19.42 -7.29
N ILE A 197 -0.63 19.16 -6.77
CA ILE A 197 0.65 19.36 -7.47
C ILE A 197 0.95 18.20 -8.45
N VAL A 198 0.36 17.00 -8.27
CA VAL A 198 0.67 15.80 -9.08
C VAL A 198 0.53 16.04 -10.59
N PRO A 199 -0.53 16.68 -11.14
CA PRO A 199 -0.64 16.90 -12.57
C PRO A 199 0.46 17.79 -13.13
N TRP A 200 0.92 18.78 -12.37
CA TRP A 200 2.03 19.66 -12.78
C TRP A 200 3.35 18.89 -12.79
N VAL A 201 3.67 18.15 -11.72
CA VAL A 201 4.91 17.38 -11.59
C VAL A 201 4.99 16.30 -12.69
N ARG A 202 3.86 15.66 -13.03
CA ARG A 202 3.78 14.64 -14.06
C ARG A 202 4.10 15.15 -15.47
N ARG A 203 3.82 16.43 -15.74
CA ARG A 203 4.14 17.06 -17.04
C ARG A 203 5.64 17.34 -17.22
N HIS A 204 6.39 17.49 -16.13
CA HIS A 204 7.79 17.89 -16.16
C HIS A 204 8.77 16.75 -15.89
N PHE A 205 8.31 15.67 -15.25
CA PHE A 205 9.16 14.56 -14.84
C PHE A 205 8.62 13.23 -15.34
N SER A 206 9.53 12.30 -15.68
CA SER A 206 9.15 10.97 -16.12
C SER A 206 8.46 10.16 -15.01
N SER A 207 7.50 9.30 -15.39
CA SER A 207 6.79 8.41 -14.43
C SER A 207 7.77 7.55 -13.63
N ARG A 208 8.87 7.09 -14.25
CA ARG A 208 9.95 6.33 -13.58
C ARG A 208 10.60 7.12 -12.45
N PHE A 209 11.04 8.34 -12.72
CA PHE A 209 11.68 9.20 -11.73
C PHE A 209 10.71 9.52 -10.58
N LEU A 210 9.47 9.87 -10.90
CA LEU A 210 8.44 10.18 -9.91
C LEU A 210 8.08 8.97 -9.03
N SER A 211 8.05 7.79 -9.60
CA SER A 211 7.80 6.55 -8.83
C SER A 211 8.93 6.28 -7.83
N ILE A 212 10.18 6.40 -8.26
CA ILE A 212 11.35 6.27 -7.39
C ILE A 212 11.31 7.34 -6.28
N LEU A 213 11.14 8.61 -6.66
CA LEU A 213 11.09 9.71 -5.71
C LEU A 213 9.96 9.52 -4.69
N GLY A 214 8.73 9.28 -5.16
CA GLY A 214 7.56 9.10 -4.29
C GLY A 214 7.68 7.93 -3.34
N THR A 215 8.34 6.84 -3.74
CA THR A 215 8.50 5.65 -2.91
C THR A 215 9.59 5.84 -1.84
N TYR A 216 10.73 6.43 -2.21
CA TYR A 216 11.93 6.43 -1.36
C TYR A 216 12.21 7.74 -0.64
N VAL A 217 11.57 8.83 -1.01
CA VAL A 217 11.80 10.14 -0.37
C VAL A 217 11.57 10.10 1.14
N GLY A 218 10.55 9.37 1.60
CA GLY A 218 10.25 9.22 3.02
C GLY A 218 11.39 8.59 3.80
N ASP A 219 11.99 7.53 3.25
CA ASP A 219 13.08 6.79 3.89
C ASP A 219 14.39 7.57 3.83
N ILE A 220 14.66 8.29 2.74
CA ILE A 220 15.82 9.19 2.62
C ILE A 220 15.74 10.31 3.67
N LEU A 221 14.56 10.90 3.86
CA LEU A 221 14.36 11.95 4.85
C LEU A 221 14.44 11.46 6.30
N LEU A 222 14.37 10.15 6.55
CA LEU A 222 14.62 9.56 7.88
C LEU A 222 16.12 9.50 8.23
N VAL A 223 17.02 9.55 7.25
CA VAL A 223 18.47 9.56 7.51
C VAL A 223 18.90 10.76 8.36
N PRO A 224 18.54 12.01 8.07
CA PRO A 224 18.79 13.15 8.97
C PRO A 224 18.19 12.95 10.37
N VAL A 225 16.99 12.39 10.48
CA VAL A 225 16.36 12.09 11.77
C VAL A 225 17.20 11.10 12.58
N PHE A 226 17.73 10.06 11.91
CA PHE A 226 18.65 9.11 12.53
C PHE A 226 19.93 9.80 13.04
N LEU A 227 20.55 10.62 12.20
CA LEU A 227 21.79 11.35 12.58
C LEU A 227 21.56 12.25 13.77
N VAL A 228 20.46 13.04 13.78
CA VAL A 228 20.09 13.90 14.91
C VAL A 228 19.85 13.06 16.17
N GLY A 229 19.13 11.94 16.06
CA GLY A 229 18.88 11.06 17.19
C GLY A 229 20.12 10.44 17.79
N CYS A 230 21.17 10.19 17.00
CA CYS A 230 22.44 9.63 17.44
C CYS A 230 23.35 10.63 18.18
N ILE A 231 23.04 11.95 18.17
CA ILE A 231 23.79 12.95 18.90
C ILE A 231 23.73 12.64 20.41
N GLY A 232 24.88 12.52 21.05
CA GLY A 232 25.00 12.11 22.46
C GLY A 232 25.24 10.61 22.66
N GLY A 233 25.33 9.82 21.55
CA GLY A 233 25.66 8.41 21.56
C GLY A 233 24.54 7.51 22.08
N LYS A 234 24.84 6.21 22.24
CA LYS A 234 23.84 5.18 22.56
C LYS A 234 23.19 5.35 23.95
N LYS A 235 23.95 5.83 24.95
CA LYS A 235 23.43 5.98 26.33
C LYS A 235 22.63 7.26 26.51
N HIS A 236 23.08 8.38 25.93
CA HIS A 236 22.52 9.73 26.14
C HIS A 236 21.98 10.35 24.84
N GLY A 237 21.73 9.54 23.81
CA GLY A 237 21.27 10.00 22.51
C GLY A 237 19.97 10.77 22.55
N LEU A 238 19.84 11.74 21.63
CA LEU A 238 18.63 12.57 21.51
C LEU A 238 17.41 11.73 21.13
N TYR A 239 17.60 10.52 20.55
CA TYR A 239 16.51 9.60 20.22
C TYR A 239 15.65 9.15 21.42
N LYS A 240 16.14 9.34 22.66
CA LYS A 240 15.39 9.10 23.91
C LYS A 240 14.65 10.35 24.42
N LYS A 241 14.90 11.52 23.84
CA LYS A 241 14.33 12.77 24.30
C LYS A 241 13.13 13.17 23.44
N VAL A 242 11.98 13.40 24.08
CA VAL A 242 10.71 13.70 23.41
C VAL A 242 10.81 14.97 22.54
N VAL A 243 11.28 16.09 23.10
CA VAL A 243 11.24 17.39 22.41
C VAL A 243 12.09 17.42 21.14
N PRO A 244 13.39 17.05 21.15
CA PRO A 244 14.20 17.04 19.93
C PRO A 244 13.62 16.12 18.86
N MET A 245 13.14 14.93 19.27
CA MET A 245 12.57 13.97 18.32
C MET A 245 11.21 14.40 17.82
N ALA A 246 10.40 15.08 18.62
CA ALA A 246 9.16 15.68 18.16
C ALA A 246 9.41 16.66 17.01
N ILE A 247 10.40 17.56 17.18
CA ILE A 247 10.77 18.52 16.13
C ILE A 247 11.27 17.79 14.87
N ALA A 248 12.21 16.85 15.04
CA ALA A 248 12.79 16.11 13.91
C ALA A 248 11.74 15.29 13.15
N LEU A 249 10.83 14.60 13.87
CA LEU A 249 9.74 13.83 13.27
C LEU A 249 8.68 14.70 12.61
N THR A 250 8.38 15.87 13.19
CA THR A 250 7.45 16.83 12.57
C THR A 250 8.00 17.36 11.25
N LEU A 251 9.27 17.74 11.23
CA LEU A 251 9.94 18.18 10.01
C LEU A 251 9.96 17.07 8.95
N TRP A 252 10.35 15.88 9.35
CA TRP A 252 10.33 14.71 8.46
C TRP A 252 8.96 14.46 7.86
N GLU A 253 7.91 14.37 8.69
CA GLU A 253 6.55 14.06 8.23
C GLU A 253 6.00 15.16 7.35
N THR A 254 6.28 16.43 7.67
CA THR A 254 5.91 17.59 6.88
C THR A 254 6.51 17.55 5.48
N LEU A 255 7.82 17.33 5.39
CA LEU A 255 8.54 17.23 4.11
C LEU A 255 8.09 16.00 3.31
N PHE A 256 7.90 14.86 3.97
CA PHE A 256 7.40 13.64 3.33
C PHE A 256 6.01 13.82 2.73
N MET A 257 5.11 14.55 3.43
CA MET A 257 3.74 14.78 2.96
C MET A 257 3.64 15.67 1.71
N ILE A 258 4.66 16.46 1.40
CA ILE A 258 4.75 17.19 0.12
C ILE A 258 4.75 16.21 -1.08
N PHE A 259 5.39 15.06 -0.92
CA PHE A 259 5.49 14.03 -1.98
C PHE A 259 4.41 12.94 -1.87
N TYR A 260 3.51 13.03 -0.91
CA TYR A 260 2.54 11.97 -0.64
C TYR A 260 1.58 11.72 -1.81
N GLY A 261 1.10 12.78 -2.46
CA GLY A 261 0.27 12.67 -3.66
C GLY A 261 0.99 11.93 -4.81
N VAL A 262 2.26 12.24 -5.04
CA VAL A 262 3.11 11.56 -6.03
C VAL A 262 3.20 10.07 -5.69
N ARG A 263 3.50 9.74 -4.43
CA ARG A 263 3.63 8.36 -3.94
C ARG A 263 2.36 7.53 -4.15
N LYS A 264 1.18 8.13 -4.01
CA LYS A 264 -0.10 7.42 -4.12
C LYS A 264 -0.61 7.33 -5.57
N VAL A 265 -0.46 8.39 -6.35
CA VAL A 265 -1.05 8.49 -7.69
C VAL A 265 -0.15 7.84 -8.75
N ILE A 266 1.14 8.12 -8.77
CA ILE A 266 2.04 7.68 -9.84
C ILE A 266 2.11 6.15 -9.99
N PRO A 267 2.24 5.33 -8.92
CA PRO A 267 2.24 3.87 -9.09
C PRO A 267 0.94 3.31 -9.68
N THR A 268 -0.20 3.95 -9.36
CA THR A 268 -1.51 3.57 -9.93
C THR A 268 -1.59 3.92 -11.41
N ASP A 269 -1.11 5.10 -11.79
CA ASP A 269 -1.03 5.51 -13.19
C ASP A 269 -0.10 4.60 -14.00
N MET A 270 1.08 4.30 -13.47
CA MET A 270 2.02 3.36 -14.12
C MET A 270 1.44 1.95 -14.25
N TYR A 271 0.63 1.52 -13.27
CA TYR A 271 -0.07 0.25 -13.37
C TYR A 271 -1.06 0.26 -14.54
N ASN A 272 -1.85 1.33 -14.68
CA ASN A 272 -2.79 1.47 -15.80
C ASN A 272 -2.06 1.54 -17.16
N GLU A 273 -0.96 2.29 -17.25
CA GLU A 273 -0.10 2.34 -18.44
C GLU A 273 0.46 0.96 -18.80
N ALA A 274 0.83 0.16 -17.80
CA ALA A 274 1.32 -1.20 -18.02
C ALA A 274 0.20 -2.19 -18.42
N MET A 275 -1.06 -1.93 -18.05
CA MET A 275 -2.20 -2.67 -18.56
C MET A 275 -2.51 -2.30 -20.02
N ASP A 276 -2.40 -1.01 -20.37
CA ASP A 276 -2.48 -0.58 -21.77
C ASP A 276 -1.34 -1.18 -22.61
N TYR A 277 -0.13 -1.29 -22.04
CA TYR A 277 0.98 -1.99 -22.67
C TYR A 277 0.70 -3.50 -22.89
N CYS A 278 0.03 -4.15 -21.93
CA CYS A 278 -0.42 -5.53 -22.08
C CYS A 278 -1.39 -5.71 -23.24
N GLU A 279 -2.39 -4.81 -23.37
CA GLU A 279 -3.32 -4.78 -24.48
C GLU A 279 -2.62 -4.53 -25.81
N TRP A 280 -1.66 -3.61 -25.85
CA TRP A 280 -0.90 -3.29 -27.06
C TRP A 280 -0.06 -4.47 -27.55
N MET A 281 0.57 -5.22 -26.62
CA MET A 281 1.41 -6.38 -26.92
C MET A 281 0.61 -7.64 -27.24
N ASN A 282 -0.46 -7.93 -26.49
CA ASN A 282 -1.16 -9.21 -26.53
C ASN A 282 -2.56 -9.13 -27.15
N GLY A 283 -3.08 -7.93 -27.43
CA GLY A 283 -4.43 -7.72 -27.94
C GLY A 283 -5.55 -7.83 -26.88
N TYR A 284 -5.21 -8.16 -25.62
CA TYR A 284 -6.15 -8.28 -24.50
C TYR A 284 -5.53 -7.80 -23.18
N ARG A 285 -6.39 -7.51 -22.20
CA ARG A 285 -5.99 -7.04 -20.87
C ARG A 285 -6.11 -8.18 -19.84
N THR A 286 -5.18 -8.20 -18.88
CA THR A 286 -5.14 -9.24 -17.83
C THR A 286 -5.13 -8.65 -16.43
N GLU A 287 -5.97 -7.65 -16.18
CA GLU A 287 -5.99 -6.89 -14.92
C GLU A 287 -6.22 -7.78 -13.70
N GLY A 288 -7.18 -8.72 -13.76
CA GLY A 288 -7.47 -9.64 -12.68
C GLY A 288 -6.26 -10.52 -12.33
N MET A 289 -5.68 -11.17 -13.34
CA MET A 289 -4.49 -12.04 -13.17
C MET A 289 -3.30 -11.26 -12.64
N THR A 290 -3.03 -10.10 -13.19
CA THR A 290 -1.94 -9.21 -12.75
C THR A 290 -2.12 -8.76 -11.30
N SER A 291 -3.35 -8.42 -10.92
CA SER A 291 -3.68 -8.03 -9.53
C SER A 291 -3.44 -9.19 -8.56
N VAL A 292 -3.83 -10.40 -8.91
CA VAL A 292 -3.57 -11.61 -8.11
C VAL A 292 -2.08 -11.85 -7.96
N ALA A 293 -1.32 -11.81 -9.07
CA ALA A 293 0.13 -12.03 -9.05
C ALA A 293 0.85 -10.99 -8.18
N GLN A 294 0.52 -9.70 -8.32
CA GLN A 294 1.08 -8.64 -7.47
C GLN A 294 0.68 -8.80 -6.00
N GLY A 295 -0.57 -9.18 -5.73
CA GLY A 295 -1.06 -9.43 -4.37
C GLY A 295 -0.32 -10.58 -3.69
N LEU A 296 -0.08 -11.68 -4.40
CA LEU A 296 0.71 -12.81 -3.90
C LEU A 296 2.16 -12.43 -3.64
N ALA A 297 2.81 -11.74 -4.59
CA ALA A 297 4.19 -11.27 -4.42
C ALA A 297 4.31 -10.36 -3.18
N GLN A 298 3.37 -9.46 -2.97
CA GLN A 298 3.36 -8.57 -1.81
C GLN A 298 3.12 -9.31 -0.49
N LYS A 299 2.23 -10.31 -0.46
CA LYS A 299 1.99 -11.14 0.73
C LYS A 299 3.21 -11.96 1.10
N LEU A 300 3.87 -12.58 0.13
CA LEU A 300 5.12 -13.33 0.35
C LEU A 300 6.21 -12.41 0.92
N SER A 301 6.39 -11.24 0.32
CA SER A 301 7.34 -10.24 0.80
C SER A 301 7.04 -9.81 2.25
N SER A 302 5.77 -9.54 2.58
CA SER A 302 5.35 -9.15 3.93
C SER A 302 5.60 -10.25 4.97
N ILE A 303 5.39 -11.51 4.60
CA ILE A 303 5.66 -12.66 5.49
C ILE A 303 7.15 -12.73 5.80
N VAL A 304 8.01 -12.73 4.78
CA VAL A 304 9.46 -12.77 4.95
C VAL A 304 9.95 -11.57 5.77
N SER A 305 9.50 -10.37 5.43
CA SER A 305 9.83 -9.14 6.15
C SER A 305 9.40 -9.21 7.63
N GLY A 306 8.21 -9.75 7.90
CA GLY A 306 7.72 -9.95 9.27
C GLY A 306 8.62 -10.88 10.09
N TYR A 307 9.04 -12.01 9.52
CA TYR A 307 9.96 -12.91 10.20
C TYR A 307 11.34 -12.28 10.46
N ILE A 308 11.89 -11.57 9.48
CA ILE A 308 13.16 -10.86 9.64
C ILE A 308 13.03 -9.77 10.72
N ALA A 309 11.95 -9.02 10.76
CA ALA A 309 11.70 -8.01 11.77
C ALA A 309 11.61 -8.61 13.19
N LEU A 310 10.92 -9.76 13.33
CA LEU A 310 10.88 -10.50 14.60
C LEU A 310 12.27 -11.00 15.02
N PHE A 311 13.03 -11.55 14.09
CA PHE A 311 14.41 -12.00 14.36
C PHE A 311 15.30 -10.84 14.81
N ILE A 312 15.22 -9.68 14.16
CA ILE A 312 15.96 -8.49 14.60
C ILE A 312 15.48 -8.02 15.98
N LYS A 313 14.17 -8.01 16.25
CA LYS A 313 13.63 -7.69 17.58
C LYS A 313 14.20 -8.63 18.65
N GLN A 314 14.33 -9.92 18.36
CA GLN A 314 14.93 -10.89 19.25
C GLN A 314 16.44 -10.60 19.49
N LEU A 315 17.20 -10.29 18.43
CA LEU A 315 18.63 -9.94 18.51
C LEU A 315 18.88 -8.68 19.36
N ILE A 316 18.02 -7.68 19.28
CA ILE A 316 18.14 -6.47 20.11
C ILE A 316 17.61 -6.64 21.54
N GLY A 317 17.13 -7.84 21.89
CA GLY A 317 16.61 -8.15 23.23
C GLY A 317 15.28 -7.47 23.54
N TYR A 318 14.34 -7.42 22.57
CA TYR A 318 13.04 -6.81 22.76
C TYR A 318 12.15 -7.63 23.71
N ASP A 319 11.75 -7.03 24.81
CA ASP A 319 10.84 -7.65 25.78
C ASP A 319 9.38 -7.30 25.46
N LEU A 320 8.66 -8.29 24.93
CA LEU A 320 7.23 -8.17 24.58
C LEU A 320 6.33 -7.85 25.79
N THR A 321 6.81 -8.18 27.01
CA THR A 321 6.01 -8.02 28.23
C THR A 321 6.37 -6.75 29.02
N ALA A 322 7.38 -6.01 28.59
CA ALA A 322 7.84 -4.81 29.28
C ALA A 322 6.70 -3.78 29.46
N TYR A 323 5.93 -3.53 28.40
CA TYR A 323 4.80 -2.59 28.44
C TYR A 323 3.73 -3.02 29.46
N THR A 324 3.39 -4.31 29.50
CA THR A 324 2.38 -4.84 30.44
C THR A 324 2.88 -4.87 31.89
N ARG A 325 4.20 -4.96 32.10
CA ARG A 325 4.83 -4.91 33.41
C ARG A 325 5.15 -3.50 33.87
N GLY A 326 4.96 -2.48 33.01
CA GLY A 326 5.36 -1.11 33.30
C GLY A 326 6.89 -0.91 33.39
N THR A 327 7.67 -1.83 32.82
CA THR A 327 9.14 -1.76 32.78
C THR A 327 9.63 -1.15 31.49
N ALA A 328 10.73 -0.38 31.55
CA ALA A 328 11.32 0.21 30.36
C ALA A 328 12.19 -0.81 29.62
N GLN A 329 12.20 -0.74 28.30
CA GLN A 329 13.13 -1.49 27.44
C GLN A 329 14.59 -1.13 27.73
N SER A 330 15.52 -2.05 27.48
CA SER A 330 16.95 -1.80 27.61
C SER A 330 17.44 -0.72 26.66
N ASP A 331 18.57 -0.06 26.99
CA ASP A 331 19.17 0.95 26.11
C ASP A 331 19.56 0.40 24.74
N ASN A 332 19.95 -0.86 24.69
CA ASN A 332 20.28 -1.57 23.46
C ASN A 332 19.03 -1.75 22.60
N THR A 333 17.94 -2.20 23.22
CA THR A 333 16.64 -2.39 22.57
C THR A 333 16.09 -1.06 22.07
N LYS A 334 16.14 0.01 22.88
CA LYS A 334 15.69 1.34 22.49
C LYS A 334 16.42 1.87 21.26
N PHE A 335 17.74 1.72 21.23
CA PHE A 335 18.53 2.11 20.05
C PHE A 335 18.21 1.26 18.84
N GLY A 336 18.04 -0.06 19.02
CA GLY A 336 17.66 -0.98 17.97
C GLY A 336 16.29 -0.65 17.36
N LEU A 337 15.27 -0.34 18.19
CA LEU A 337 13.95 0.10 17.72
C LEU A 337 14.02 1.42 16.95
N PHE A 338 14.84 2.37 17.43
CA PHE A 338 15.07 3.62 16.73
C PHE A 338 15.71 3.40 15.34
N ALA A 339 16.74 2.54 15.27
CA ALA A 339 17.41 2.17 14.02
C ALA A 339 16.45 1.41 13.07
N MET A 340 15.64 0.48 13.60
CA MET A 340 14.62 -0.24 12.83
C MET A 340 13.58 0.69 12.24
N PHE A 341 13.22 1.77 12.91
CA PHE A 341 12.28 2.75 12.39
C PHE A 341 12.93 3.69 11.35
N THR A 342 14.19 4.08 11.52
CA THR A 342 14.80 5.17 10.75
C THR A 342 15.73 4.72 9.63
N ILE A 343 16.82 4.02 9.96
CA ILE A 343 17.89 3.74 8.98
C ILE A 343 17.72 2.38 8.28
N ILE A 344 17.17 1.37 8.94
CA ILE A 344 17.00 0.05 8.34
C ILE A 344 16.03 0.08 7.15
N PRO A 345 14.86 0.75 7.20
CA PRO A 345 13.98 0.90 6.05
C PRO A 345 14.69 1.55 4.86
N PHE A 346 15.46 2.61 5.07
CA PHE A 346 16.23 3.25 4.01
C PHE A 346 17.13 2.26 3.25
N ILE A 347 17.82 1.36 3.96
CA ILE A 347 18.70 0.37 3.34
C ILE A 347 17.89 -0.71 2.62
N THR A 348 16.86 -1.25 3.26
CA THR A 348 16.12 -2.41 2.74
C THR A 348 15.17 -2.05 1.62
N THR A 349 14.46 -0.93 1.71
CA THR A 349 13.54 -0.48 0.66
C THR A 349 14.28 0.00 -0.60
N SER A 350 15.51 0.50 -0.46
CA SER A 350 16.34 0.91 -1.62
C SER A 350 16.60 -0.21 -2.62
N LEU A 351 16.51 -1.48 -2.21
CA LEU A 351 16.60 -2.63 -3.12
C LEU A 351 15.53 -2.59 -4.21
N GLY A 352 14.36 -2.03 -3.92
CA GLY A 352 13.29 -1.88 -4.90
C GLY A 352 13.55 -0.82 -5.98
N ILE A 353 14.57 0.04 -5.83
CA ILE A 353 15.00 0.98 -6.88
C ILE A 353 15.59 0.22 -8.07
N ILE A 354 16.31 -0.88 -7.81
CA ILE A 354 17.07 -1.61 -8.82
C ILE A 354 16.19 -2.00 -10.02
N PRO A 355 15.04 -2.67 -9.86
CA PRO A 355 14.18 -2.99 -11.00
C PRO A 355 13.65 -1.76 -11.73
N MET A 356 13.39 -0.67 -11.00
CA MET A 356 12.86 0.56 -11.59
C MET A 356 13.87 1.28 -12.49
N LEU A 357 15.18 1.04 -12.30
CA LEU A 357 16.21 1.56 -13.22
C LEU A 357 16.11 0.94 -14.63
N PHE A 358 15.55 -0.25 -14.73
CA PHE A 358 15.33 -0.97 -15.99
C PHE A 358 13.94 -0.74 -16.60
N TYR A 359 13.10 0.09 -15.97
CA TYR A 359 11.78 0.43 -16.48
C TYR A 359 11.91 1.26 -17.76
N ASP A 360 11.43 0.73 -18.89
CA ASP A 360 11.68 1.22 -20.24
C ASP A 360 10.43 1.80 -20.95
N LEU A 361 9.28 1.86 -20.30
CA LEU A 361 8.09 2.49 -20.85
C LEU A 361 8.22 4.02 -20.75
N ASN A 362 9.05 4.58 -21.66
CA ASN A 362 9.30 6.01 -21.76
C ASN A 362 8.21 6.72 -22.58
N ASP A 363 8.23 8.07 -22.58
CA ASP A 363 7.17 8.87 -23.20
C ASP A 363 7.04 8.62 -24.71
N LYS A 364 8.14 8.44 -25.44
CA LYS A 364 8.12 8.09 -26.88
C LYS A 364 7.46 6.73 -27.15
N LYS A 365 7.75 5.73 -26.31
CA LYS A 365 7.14 4.40 -26.44
C LYS A 365 5.67 4.42 -26.08
N LYS A 366 5.28 5.26 -25.10
CA LYS A 366 3.88 5.49 -24.72
C LYS A 366 3.10 6.16 -25.86
N GLU A 367 3.66 7.19 -26.47
CA GLU A 367 3.02 7.91 -27.57
C GLU A 367 2.67 6.96 -28.71
N LYS A 368 3.65 6.18 -29.19
CA LYS A 368 3.43 5.14 -30.20
C LYS A 368 2.38 4.11 -29.78
N MET A 369 2.46 3.63 -28.53
CA MET A 369 1.50 2.69 -27.98
C MET A 369 0.08 3.25 -27.99
N TYR A 370 -0.11 4.50 -27.56
CA TYR A 370 -1.43 5.12 -27.49
C TYR A 370 -2.00 5.45 -28.86
N GLU A 371 -1.17 5.86 -29.83
CA GLU A 371 -1.62 6.02 -31.23
C GLU A 371 -2.20 4.71 -31.78
N GLU A 372 -1.44 3.62 -31.72
CA GLU A 372 -1.89 2.32 -32.21
C GLU A 372 -3.11 1.78 -31.43
N LEU A 373 -3.18 2.00 -30.11
CA LEU A 373 -4.33 1.56 -29.30
C LEU A 373 -5.60 2.37 -29.60
N LEU A 374 -5.48 3.68 -29.81
CA LEU A 374 -6.62 4.53 -30.14
C LEU A 374 -7.24 4.12 -31.48
N GLU A 375 -6.40 3.85 -32.49
CA GLU A 375 -6.88 3.35 -33.79
C GLU A 375 -7.61 2.00 -33.63
N ARG A 376 -7.03 1.04 -32.89
CA ARG A 376 -7.67 -0.27 -32.63
C ARG A 376 -8.99 -0.14 -31.89
N ARG A 377 -9.03 0.69 -30.84
CA ARG A 377 -10.24 0.91 -30.02
C ARG A 377 -11.32 1.64 -30.82
N ALA A 378 -10.95 2.57 -31.69
CA ALA A 378 -11.87 3.27 -32.58
C ALA A 378 -12.49 2.30 -33.61
N ALA A 379 -11.70 1.42 -34.22
CA ALA A 379 -12.20 0.38 -35.11
C ALA A 379 -13.19 -0.55 -34.41
N MET A 380 -12.83 -1.08 -33.20
CA MET A 380 -13.72 -1.93 -32.42
C MET A 380 -15.01 -1.22 -32.00
N SER A 381 -14.94 0.04 -31.61
CA SER A 381 -16.12 0.83 -31.24
C SER A 381 -17.06 1.05 -32.41
N LYS A 382 -16.52 1.23 -33.59
CA LYS A 382 -17.33 1.40 -34.84
C LYS A 382 -18.08 0.11 -35.17
N GLU A 383 -17.43 -1.04 -35.14
CA GLU A 383 -18.07 -2.34 -35.36
C GLU A 383 -19.08 -2.71 -34.28
N ALA A 384 -18.77 -2.42 -33.01
CA ALA A 384 -19.71 -2.61 -31.91
C ALA A 384 -20.97 -1.77 -32.07
N THR A 385 -20.86 -0.57 -32.65
CA THR A 385 -22.00 0.32 -32.92
C THR A 385 -22.80 -0.15 -34.14
N SER A 386 -22.17 -0.81 -35.12
CA SER A 386 -22.88 -1.37 -36.28
C SER A 386 -23.73 -2.60 -35.94
N GLY A 387 -23.50 -3.23 -34.78
CA GLY A 387 -24.22 -4.44 -34.35
C GLY A 387 -23.77 -5.72 -35.05
N ASP A 388 -22.69 -5.67 -35.83
CA ASP A 388 -22.13 -6.83 -36.53
C ASP A 388 -21.20 -7.60 -35.58
N LEU A 389 -21.77 -8.61 -34.89
CA LEU A 389 -21.05 -9.47 -33.97
C LEU A 389 -19.94 -10.28 -34.64
N GLU A 390 -20.13 -10.68 -35.90
CA GLU A 390 -19.17 -11.51 -36.65
C GLU A 390 -17.93 -10.69 -37.03
N ALA A 391 -18.11 -9.44 -37.45
CA ALA A 391 -17.03 -8.49 -37.72
C ALA A 391 -16.24 -8.18 -36.43
N LEU A 392 -16.94 -8.01 -35.33
CA LEU A 392 -16.37 -7.75 -34.01
C LEU A 392 -15.51 -8.92 -33.50
N GLU A 393 -15.97 -10.15 -33.68
CA GLU A 393 -15.17 -11.36 -33.36
C GLU A 393 -13.97 -11.52 -34.28
N LYS A 394 -14.09 -11.23 -35.58
CA LYS A 394 -12.94 -11.23 -36.51
C LYS A 394 -11.89 -10.21 -36.13
N LEU A 395 -12.28 -9.00 -35.76
CA LEU A 395 -11.35 -7.96 -35.31
C LEU A 395 -10.66 -8.35 -33.99
N ALA A 396 -11.40 -8.93 -33.05
CA ALA A 396 -10.83 -9.40 -31.79
C ALA A 396 -9.79 -10.51 -32.00
N LYS A 397 -10.10 -11.49 -32.89
CA LYS A 397 -9.14 -12.55 -33.27
C LYS A 397 -7.91 -12.01 -33.97
N ALA A 398 -8.07 -11.10 -34.93
CA ALA A 398 -6.96 -10.45 -35.61
C ALA A 398 -6.05 -9.66 -34.65
N GLN A 399 -6.61 -9.02 -33.65
CA GLN A 399 -5.81 -8.35 -32.61
C GLN A 399 -5.01 -9.30 -31.75
N MET A 400 -5.55 -10.49 -31.40
CA MET A 400 -4.82 -11.51 -30.69
C MET A 400 -3.68 -12.12 -31.52
N GLU A 401 -3.87 -12.28 -32.82
CA GLU A 401 -2.82 -12.75 -33.74
C GLU A 401 -1.68 -11.76 -33.86
N ILE A 402 -1.96 -10.45 -33.94
CA ILE A 402 -0.95 -9.37 -33.90
C ILE A 402 -0.16 -9.39 -32.58
N GLY A 403 -0.87 -9.64 -31.47
CA GLY A 403 -0.26 -9.80 -30.16
C GLY A 403 0.69 -10.98 -30.09
N ASN A 404 0.32 -12.12 -30.66
CA ASN A 404 1.16 -13.32 -30.70
C ASN A 404 2.42 -13.10 -31.55
N SER A 405 2.31 -12.45 -32.71
CA SER A 405 3.47 -12.15 -33.55
C SER A 405 4.46 -11.17 -32.92
N LYS A 406 3.95 -10.19 -32.11
CA LYS A 406 4.82 -9.26 -31.36
C LYS A 406 5.50 -9.90 -30.14
N SER A 407 4.98 -11.02 -29.61
CA SER A 407 5.56 -11.73 -28.47
C SER A 407 6.65 -12.72 -28.86
N GLU A 408 6.85 -12.97 -30.14
CA GLU A 408 7.89 -13.85 -30.71
C GLU A 408 9.13 -13.07 -31.18
N LEU A 409 9.07 -11.74 -31.20
CA LEU A 409 10.17 -10.78 -31.44
C LEU A 409 10.70 -10.22 -30.11
#